data_fe06e79da9bbcf44a47a9fe03f67b153
#
_entry.id   fe06e79da9bbcf44a47a9fe03f67b153
#
_cell.length_a   1.000
_cell.length_b   1.000
_cell.length_c   1.000
_cell.angle_alpha   90.00
_cell.angle_beta   90.00
_cell.angle_gamma   90.00
#
_symmetry.space_group_name_H-M   'P 1'
#
loop_
_entity.id
_entity.type
_entity.pdbx_description
1 polymer ?
#
loop_
_entity_poly.entity_id
_entity_poly.type
_entity_poly.pdbx_seq_one_letter_code
_entity_poly.pdbx_strand_id
1 'polypeptide(L)'
;MVGRAQIETRSGWFRLQGCGPAVLAVLACLLVASTWHVFGNVWDEPEHIAAGLSLIDQGDYRYDNQHPPLGRLAAALGPQLAGARLPANSSPSGEQAGRDILYHSSASYDTLLTLARAGMLPFLLLLALAQWYWVRENFGAAMAWLSTLFLLSTPAILGHAGVVALDVPVTALCVLGFWLLQRWVVAPTLKRSIALGVAAGLAVSTKISAIPFLALSGIVMLAAQLLLNLGALSNREILREKLRYGGGALLALVLAIVICIAAYGPNLVHVPGIGMRVPLGVQELTLNIRGVEFHNAHGHPAYLLGETDLMGWWYFYLVALAVKTTIPMLLLGIPGLAWLTWRGIRARQLGQMVPGLVFATLLIFCCLYSHINIGVRHVLVLYPLLAIGAGAAALALWQRSLAPTARTLARTGARALAAVLVLWQFATLVTAYPDYLAWFNAFAGAHPERILVDSDLDWGQDLRRLSQELARRQIPEVYLAYRGSADLTREHLPPYKPLAPNQQVTGWIVLDMLSLKESNHGYDWLLNYQPQQRIGKSIDLYYLPPR
;
A
#
# COMPACT_ATOMS: atom_id res chain seq x y z
N MET A 1 -29.59 -14.24 38.93
CA MET A 1 -29.88 -12.88 39.40
C MET A 1 -28.66 -12.35 40.13
N VAL A 2 -27.74 -11.69 39.44
CA VAL A 2 -26.76 -10.81 40.05
C VAL A 2 -26.40 -9.75 39.00
N GLY A 3 -26.82 -8.52 39.23
CA GLY A 3 -26.16 -7.27 39.19
C GLY A 3 -26.17 -6.53 37.86
N ARG A 4 -27.34 -6.03 37.39
CA ARG A 4 -27.42 -4.80 36.61
C ARG A 4 -27.38 -3.61 37.56
N ALA A 5 -26.23 -3.06 37.80
CA ALA A 5 -26.10 -1.72 38.37
C ALA A 5 -24.73 -1.14 38.07
N GLN A 6 -24.72 0.14 37.71
CA GLN A 6 -23.59 1.04 37.52
C GLN A 6 -22.90 1.07 36.13
N ILE A 7 -23.53 1.65 35.12
CA ILE A 7 -22.87 2.47 34.12
C ILE A 7 -23.86 3.59 33.69
N GLU A 8 -24.03 4.58 34.52
CA GLU A 8 -24.59 5.88 34.15
C GLU A 8 -23.77 6.96 34.84
N THR A 9 -22.69 7.39 34.22
CA THR A 9 -22.06 8.72 34.33
C THR A 9 -20.80 8.79 33.47
N ARG A 10 -20.95 8.84 32.14
CA ARG A 10 -19.84 9.18 31.21
C ARG A 10 -20.35 9.68 29.86
N SER A 11 -21.34 10.56 29.82
CA SER A 11 -21.95 11.00 28.54
C SER A 11 -21.10 11.99 27.72
N GLY A 12 -20.12 12.66 28.31
CA GLY A 12 -19.25 13.61 27.61
C GLY A 12 -18.07 12.96 26.87
N TRP A 13 -17.42 11.99 27.50
CA TRP A 13 -16.26 11.28 26.91
C TRP A 13 -16.64 10.32 25.78
N PHE A 14 -17.87 9.79 25.77
CA PHE A 14 -18.36 8.89 24.73
C PHE A 14 -18.58 9.58 23.38
N ARG A 15 -18.93 10.89 23.35
CA ARG A 15 -19.08 11.64 22.09
C ARG A 15 -17.74 11.98 21.46
N LEU A 16 -16.70 12.28 22.23
CA LEU A 16 -15.33 12.49 21.73
C LEU A 16 -14.68 11.19 21.21
N GLN A 17 -15.07 10.01 21.76
CA GLN A 17 -14.57 8.71 21.26
C GLN A 17 -15.07 8.35 19.85
N GLY A 18 -16.18 8.93 19.38
CA GLY A 18 -16.71 8.68 18.03
C GLY A 18 -15.94 9.41 16.92
N CYS A 19 -15.46 10.62 17.17
CA CYS A 19 -14.79 11.46 16.17
C CYS A 19 -13.25 11.28 16.17
N GLY A 20 -12.68 10.79 17.26
CA GLY A 20 -11.23 10.71 17.43
C GLY A 20 -10.47 9.94 16.33
N PRO A 21 -10.92 8.74 15.89
CA PRO A 21 -10.26 8.02 14.81
C PRO A 21 -10.29 8.78 13.48
N ALA A 22 -11.39 9.48 13.19
CA ALA A 22 -11.49 10.33 12.01
C ALA A 22 -10.51 11.52 12.09
N VAL A 23 -10.37 12.14 13.27
CA VAL A 23 -9.38 13.21 13.48
C VAL A 23 -7.96 12.72 13.26
N LEU A 24 -7.59 11.55 13.80
CA LEU A 24 -6.27 10.95 13.55
C LEU A 24 -6.03 10.68 12.06
N ALA A 25 -7.03 10.15 11.37
CA ALA A 25 -6.92 9.86 9.94
C ALA A 25 -6.78 11.16 9.13
N VAL A 26 -7.52 12.22 9.48
CA VAL A 26 -7.37 13.54 8.85
C VAL A 26 -5.97 14.11 9.12
N LEU A 27 -5.44 14.00 10.34
CA LEU A 27 -4.09 14.44 10.66
C LEU A 27 -3.04 13.67 9.83
N ALA A 28 -3.22 12.37 9.65
CA ALA A 28 -2.35 11.58 8.77
C ALA A 28 -2.47 12.03 7.30
N CYS A 29 -3.67 12.33 6.80
CA CYS A 29 -3.87 12.89 5.46
C CYS A 29 -3.17 14.25 5.30
N LEU A 30 -3.27 15.14 6.29
CA LEU A 30 -2.58 16.43 6.27
C LEU A 30 -1.06 16.27 6.31
N LEU A 31 -0.55 15.33 7.10
CA LEU A 31 0.87 15.02 7.16
C LEU A 31 1.38 14.48 5.82
N VAL A 32 0.65 13.59 5.17
CA VAL A 32 0.96 13.10 3.83
C VAL A 32 0.93 14.24 2.82
N ALA A 33 -0.14 15.05 2.80
CA ALA A 33 -0.27 16.18 1.88
C ALA A 33 0.85 17.21 2.04
N SER A 34 1.36 17.40 3.27
CA SER A 34 2.49 18.31 3.52
C SER A 34 3.80 17.89 2.86
N THR A 35 3.93 16.66 2.36
CA THR A 35 5.12 16.18 1.65
C THR A 35 5.08 16.48 0.14
N TRP A 36 3.91 16.78 -0.44
CA TRP A 36 3.73 16.84 -1.90
C TRP A 36 4.54 17.94 -2.59
N HIS A 37 4.78 19.07 -1.92
CA HIS A 37 5.59 20.16 -2.46
C HIS A 37 7.08 19.82 -2.57
N VAL A 38 7.53 18.73 -1.93
CA VAL A 38 8.94 18.30 -1.91
C VAL A 38 9.26 17.43 -3.12
N PHE A 39 8.30 16.61 -3.57
CA PHE A 39 8.53 15.54 -4.54
C PHE A 39 7.92 15.85 -5.91
N GLY A 40 8.65 15.48 -6.98
CA GLY A 40 8.10 15.31 -8.32
C GLY A 40 7.16 14.11 -8.40
N ASN A 41 6.67 13.79 -9.61
CA ASN A 41 5.89 12.57 -9.80
C ASN A 41 6.76 11.32 -9.66
N VAL A 42 6.15 10.23 -9.18
CA VAL A 42 6.73 8.89 -9.25
C VAL A 42 6.34 8.22 -10.57
N TRP A 43 7.00 7.11 -10.89
CA TRP A 43 6.89 6.43 -12.18
C TRP A 43 5.44 6.17 -12.62
N ASP A 44 4.60 5.60 -11.75
CA ASP A 44 3.26 5.13 -12.11
C ASP A 44 2.21 6.27 -12.19
N GLU A 45 2.46 7.46 -11.60
CA GLU A 45 1.44 8.51 -11.46
C GLU A 45 0.89 9.02 -12.80
N PRO A 46 1.72 9.31 -13.83
CA PRO A 46 1.19 9.79 -15.10
C PRO A 46 0.24 8.78 -15.77
N GLU A 47 0.63 7.51 -15.80
CA GLU A 47 -0.19 6.47 -16.43
C GLU A 47 -1.51 6.24 -15.71
N HIS A 48 -1.52 6.25 -14.38
CA HIS A 48 -2.75 6.13 -13.62
C HIS A 48 -3.72 7.29 -13.87
N ILE A 49 -3.21 8.51 -14.02
CA ILE A 49 -4.02 9.70 -14.36
C ILE A 49 -4.59 9.55 -15.78
N ALA A 50 -3.75 9.16 -16.76
CA ALA A 50 -4.18 8.97 -18.14
C ALA A 50 -5.25 7.88 -18.27
N ALA A 51 -5.06 6.74 -17.60
CA ALA A 51 -6.02 5.64 -17.62
C ALA A 51 -7.37 6.02 -16.98
N GLY A 52 -7.36 6.79 -15.91
CA GLY A 52 -8.58 7.32 -15.32
C GLY A 52 -9.30 8.31 -16.24
N LEU A 53 -8.57 9.23 -16.87
CA LEU A 53 -9.15 10.20 -17.83
C LEU A 53 -9.67 9.53 -19.11
N SER A 54 -9.04 8.44 -19.60
CA SER A 54 -9.55 7.74 -20.77
C SER A 54 -10.96 7.19 -20.52
N LEU A 55 -11.20 6.68 -19.33
CA LEU A 55 -12.53 6.20 -18.98
C LEU A 55 -13.55 7.35 -18.79
N ILE A 56 -13.14 8.45 -18.16
CA ILE A 56 -14.03 9.60 -17.89
C ILE A 56 -14.37 10.36 -19.18
N ASP A 57 -13.35 10.68 -20.00
CA ASP A 57 -13.52 11.57 -21.16
C ASP A 57 -13.99 10.83 -22.42
N GLN A 58 -13.55 9.58 -22.60
CA GLN A 58 -13.75 8.82 -23.83
C GLN A 58 -14.61 7.56 -23.63
N GLY A 59 -14.80 7.14 -22.38
CA GLY A 59 -15.58 5.94 -22.06
C GLY A 59 -14.90 4.64 -22.50
N ASP A 60 -13.59 4.68 -22.70
CA ASP A 60 -12.74 3.52 -22.99
C ASP A 60 -11.69 3.32 -21.89
N TYR A 61 -10.99 2.19 -21.91
CA TYR A 61 -9.96 1.87 -20.92
C TYR A 61 -8.73 1.30 -21.62
N ARG A 62 -7.95 2.18 -22.28
CA ARG A 62 -6.91 1.78 -23.23
C ARG A 62 -5.50 1.68 -22.64
N TYR A 63 -5.27 2.24 -21.46
CA TYR A 63 -3.94 2.26 -20.83
C TYR A 63 -3.87 1.26 -19.70
N ASP A 64 -2.75 0.52 -19.65
CA ASP A 64 -2.44 -0.49 -18.64
C ASP A 64 -3.53 -1.55 -18.42
N ASN A 65 -3.29 -2.72 -18.95
CA ASN A 65 -4.17 -3.88 -18.87
C ASN A 65 -3.97 -4.72 -17.59
N GLN A 66 -3.41 -4.17 -16.51
CA GLN A 66 -3.16 -4.90 -15.27
C GLN A 66 -3.98 -4.43 -14.08
N HIS A 67 -4.49 -3.19 -14.12
CA HIS A 67 -5.15 -2.58 -12.98
C HIS A 67 -6.57 -2.13 -13.32
N PRO A 68 -7.57 -2.48 -12.50
CA PRO A 68 -8.95 -2.02 -12.62
C PRO A 68 -9.11 -0.51 -12.28
N PRO A 69 -10.26 0.11 -12.62
CA PRO A 69 -10.36 1.56 -12.74
C PRO A 69 -10.57 2.35 -11.45
N LEU A 70 -11.05 1.77 -10.35
CA LEU A 70 -11.57 2.55 -9.21
C LEU A 70 -10.54 3.54 -8.64
N GLY A 71 -9.31 3.09 -8.38
CA GLY A 71 -8.26 3.96 -7.87
C GLY A 71 -7.81 5.00 -8.90
N ARG A 72 -7.81 4.64 -10.18
CA ARG A 72 -7.46 5.53 -11.30
C ARG A 72 -8.52 6.60 -11.53
N LEU A 73 -9.80 6.26 -11.43
CA LEU A 73 -10.90 7.23 -11.45
C LEU A 73 -10.76 8.23 -10.30
N ALA A 74 -10.42 7.76 -9.11
CA ALA A 74 -10.20 8.64 -7.97
C ALA A 74 -9.01 9.60 -8.20
N ALA A 75 -7.93 9.12 -8.81
CA ALA A 75 -6.78 9.94 -9.19
C ALA A 75 -7.10 10.96 -10.29
N ALA A 76 -7.89 10.57 -11.29
CA ALA A 76 -8.18 11.40 -12.45
C ALA A 76 -9.26 12.47 -12.20
N LEU A 77 -10.16 12.25 -11.23
CA LEU A 77 -11.29 13.13 -10.97
C LEU A 77 -10.86 14.57 -10.65
N GLY A 78 -9.87 14.74 -9.77
CA GLY A 78 -9.37 16.07 -9.41
C GLY A 78 -8.75 16.83 -10.60
N PRO A 79 -7.80 16.25 -11.33
CA PRO A 79 -7.28 16.81 -12.59
C PRO A 79 -8.37 17.13 -13.61
N GLN A 80 -9.35 16.26 -13.82
CA GLN A 80 -10.46 16.50 -14.72
C GLN A 80 -11.29 17.73 -14.33
N LEU A 81 -11.60 17.88 -13.04
CA LEU A 81 -12.30 19.05 -12.50
C LEU A 81 -11.49 20.35 -12.65
N ALA A 82 -10.15 20.26 -12.65
CA ALA A 82 -9.26 21.37 -12.96
C ALA A 82 -9.07 21.64 -14.46
N GLY A 83 -9.81 20.95 -15.33
CA GLY A 83 -9.79 21.15 -16.77
C GLY A 83 -8.82 20.26 -17.55
N ALA A 84 -8.09 19.34 -16.89
CA ALA A 84 -7.31 18.35 -17.62
C ALA A 84 -8.23 17.43 -18.45
N ARG A 85 -7.79 17.12 -19.66
CA ARG A 85 -8.51 16.21 -20.58
C ARG A 85 -7.52 15.31 -21.29
N LEU A 86 -7.99 14.14 -21.67
CA LEU A 86 -7.22 13.26 -22.53
C LEU A 86 -7.44 13.68 -23.99
N PRO A 87 -6.40 14.13 -24.72
CA PRO A 87 -6.53 14.48 -26.14
C PRO A 87 -6.98 13.28 -26.97
N ALA A 88 -7.78 13.54 -28.04
CA ALA A 88 -8.25 12.48 -28.94
C ALA A 88 -7.08 11.74 -29.63
N ASN A 89 -6.01 12.44 -29.93
CA ASN A 89 -4.79 11.91 -30.55
C ASN A 89 -3.66 11.66 -29.54
N SER A 90 -4.01 11.32 -28.30
CA SER A 90 -3.01 11.00 -27.26
C SER A 90 -2.16 9.79 -27.65
N SER A 91 -0.93 9.77 -27.14
CA SER A 91 0.01 8.66 -27.33
C SER A 91 -0.64 7.31 -26.97
N PRO A 92 -0.31 6.23 -27.66
CA PRO A 92 -0.72 4.88 -27.25
C PRO A 92 -0.04 4.43 -25.95
N SER A 93 1.05 5.05 -25.52
CA SER A 93 1.69 4.84 -24.22
C SER A 93 0.95 5.63 -23.15
N GLY A 94 0.47 4.94 -22.09
CA GLY A 94 -0.19 5.58 -20.95
C GLY A 94 0.73 6.52 -20.19
N GLU A 95 2.01 6.18 -20.06
CA GLU A 95 3.03 7.02 -19.44
C GLU A 95 3.19 8.34 -20.23
N GLN A 96 3.35 8.26 -21.56
CA GLN A 96 3.48 9.47 -22.39
C GLN A 96 2.21 10.31 -22.37
N ALA A 97 1.04 9.69 -22.49
CA ALA A 97 -0.24 10.40 -22.42
C ALA A 97 -0.43 11.12 -21.08
N GLY A 98 -0.06 10.47 -19.98
CA GLY A 98 -0.10 11.05 -18.64
C GLY A 98 0.90 12.19 -18.45
N ARG A 99 2.09 12.08 -19.02
CA ARG A 99 3.09 13.15 -19.11
C ARG A 99 2.53 14.36 -19.83
N ASP A 100 1.95 14.14 -21.02
CA ASP A 100 1.33 15.21 -21.80
C ASP A 100 0.20 15.91 -21.04
N ILE A 101 -0.62 15.15 -20.31
CA ILE A 101 -1.65 15.72 -19.43
C ILE A 101 -1.03 16.58 -18.34
N LEU A 102 -0.04 16.08 -17.61
CA LEU A 102 0.55 16.79 -16.48
C LEU A 102 1.27 18.07 -16.89
N TYR A 103 2.00 18.05 -18.01
CA TYR A 103 2.88 19.15 -18.39
C TYR A 103 2.32 20.09 -19.48
N HIS A 104 1.28 19.68 -20.22
CA HIS A 104 0.73 20.46 -21.33
C HIS A 104 -0.75 20.85 -21.18
N SER A 105 -1.37 20.55 -20.03
CA SER A 105 -2.72 21.04 -19.72
C SER A 105 -2.73 22.54 -19.39
N SER A 106 -3.93 23.14 -19.34
CA SER A 106 -4.12 24.55 -18.95
C SER A 106 -3.81 24.81 -17.48
N ALA A 107 -4.06 23.84 -16.60
CA ALA A 107 -3.70 23.90 -15.18
C ALA A 107 -2.21 23.53 -15.01
N SER A 108 -1.58 24.07 -13.96
CA SER A 108 -0.16 23.81 -13.70
C SER A 108 0.08 22.35 -13.28
N TYR A 109 1.27 21.84 -13.60
CA TYR A 109 1.76 20.53 -13.17
C TYR A 109 1.50 20.27 -11.67
N ASP A 110 1.89 21.23 -10.82
CA ASP A 110 1.74 21.12 -9.37
C ASP A 110 0.27 20.99 -8.93
N THR A 111 -0.62 21.75 -9.60
CA THR A 111 -2.05 21.66 -9.32
C THR A 111 -2.60 20.29 -9.70
N LEU A 112 -2.29 19.80 -10.90
CA LEU A 112 -2.79 18.52 -11.40
C LEU A 112 -2.28 17.35 -10.56
N LEU A 113 -0.98 17.33 -10.24
CA LEU A 113 -0.38 16.28 -9.43
C LEU A 113 -0.94 16.29 -7.99
N THR A 114 -1.08 17.48 -7.39
CA THR A 114 -1.69 17.63 -6.06
C THR A 114 -3.12 17.12 -6.02
N LEU A 115 -3.95 17.47 -7.02
CA LEU A 115 -5.33 17.02 -7.10
C LEU A 115 -5.45 15.51 -7.35
N ALA A 116 -4.56 14.94 -8.16
CA ALA A 116 -4.49 13.50 -8.38
C ALA A 116 -4.15 12.75 -7.07
N ARG A 117 -3.14 13.20 -6.35
CA ARG A 117 -2.76 12.64 -5.03
C ARG A 117 -3.84 12.83 -3.98
N ALA A 118 -4.56 13.95 -4.00
CA ALA A 118 -5.70 14.18 -3.11
C ALA A 118 -6.81 13.15 -3.30
N GLY A 119 -7.00 12.62 -4.52
CA GLY A 119 -7.92 11.53 -4.82
C GLY A 119 -7.58 10.22 -4.09
N MET A 120 -6.35 10.04 -3.61
CA MET A 120 -5.93 8.86 -2.84
C MET A 120 -6.20 8.97 -1.34
N LEU A 121 -6.32 10.17 -0.78
CA LEU A 121 -6.53 10.39 0.65
C LEU A 121 -7.80 9.76 1.24
N PRO A 122 -8.95 9.71 0.54
CA PRO A 122 -10.13 9.00 1.03
C PRO A 122 -9.86 7.53 1.37
N PHE A 123 -8.94 6.87 0.66
CA PHE A 123 -8.57 5.49 0.97
C PHE A 123 -7.71 5.37 2.23
N LEU A 124 -6.85 6.33 2.52
CA LEU A 124 -6.12 6.37 3.81
C LEU A 124 -7.09 6.57 4.98
N LEU A 125 -8.07 7.46 4.81
CA LEU A 125 -9.15 7.65 5.78
C LEU A 125 -9.95 6.36 5.98
N LEU A 126 -10.35 5.70 4.90
CA LEU A 126 -11.06 4.41 4.94
C LEU A 126 -10.23 3.34 5.67
N LEU A 127 -8.93 3.24 5.36
CA LEU A 127 -8.02 2.30 5.99
C LEU A 127 -7.99 2.48 7.50
N ALA A 128 -7.82 3.72 7.97
CA ALA A 128 -7.78 4.05 9.38
C ALA A 128 -9.10 3.71 10.10
N LEU A 129 -10.23 4.06 9.48
CA LEU A 129 -11.56 3.80 10.04
C LEU A 129 -11.90 2.30 10.05
N ALA A 130 -11.64 1.58 8.95
CA ALA A 130 -11.87 0.14 8.86
C ALA A 130 -11.02 -0.61 9.90
N GLN A 131 -9.74 -0.26 10.03
CA GLN A 131 -8.83 -0.79 11.05
C GLN A 131 -9.39 -0.55 12.46
N TRP A 132 -9.76 0.70 12.75
CA TRP A 132 -10.24 1.08 14.08
C TRP A 132 -11.53 0.35 14.46
N TYR A 133 -12.53 0.30 13.56
CA TYR A 133 -13.80 -0.38 13.84
C TYR A 133 -13.63 -1.88 13.98
N TRP A 134 -12.81 -2.51 13.11
CA TRP A 134 -12.50 -3.94 13.19
C TRP A 134 -11.86 -4.30 14.53
N VAL A 135 -10.83 -3.56 14.93
CA VAL A 135 -10.10 -3.83 16.17
C VAL A 135 -10.96 -3.50 17.39
N ARG A 136 -11.73 -2.42 17.35
CA ARG A 136 -12.64 -2.05 18.45
C ARG A 136 -13.68 -3.13 18.71
N GLU A 137 -14.27 -3.72 17.67
CA GLU A 137 -15.28 -4.77 17.77
C GLU A 137 -14.73 -6.03 18.44
N ASN A 138 -13.49 -6.42 18.13
CA ASN A 138 -12.91 -7.68 18.60
C ASN A 138 -12.11 -7.55 19.90
N PHE A 139 -11.52 -6.38 20.17
CA PHE A 139 -10.52 -6.20 21.23
C PHE A 139 -10.74 -4.97 22.11
N GLY A 140 -11.72 -4.13 21.79
CA GLY A 140 -12.04 -2.92 22.54
C GLY A 140 -11.27 -1.67 22.12
N ALA A 141 -11.66 -0.53 22.69
CA ALA A 141 -11.22 0.79 22.25
C ALA A 141 -9.71 1.05 22.46
N ALA A 142 -9.13 0.61 23.59
CA ALA A 142 -7.71 0.85 23.87
C ALA A 142 -6.81 0.20 22.82
N MET A 143 -7.10 -1.03 22.43
CA MET A 143 -6.36 -1.72 21.37
C MET A 143 -6.61 -1.10 20.01
N ALA A 144 -7.84 -0.65 19.71
CA ALA A 144 -8.16 0.04 18.47
C ALA A 144 -7.34 1.33 18.30
N TRP A 145 -7.20 2.12 19.37
CA TRP A 145 -6.35 3.32 19.37
C TRP A 145 -4.90 2.97 19.09
N LEU A 146 -4.32 2.04 19.84
CA LEU A 146 -2.91 1.66 19.68
C LEU A 146 -2.63 1.11 18.27
N SER A 147 -3.46 0.19 17.78
CA SER A 147 -3.25 -0.39 16.45
C SER A 147 -3.39 0.65 15.33
N THR A 148 -4.35 1.58 15.43
CA THR A 148 -4.53 2.65 14.44
C THR A 148 -3.37 3.65 14.48
N LEU A 149 -2.86 3.98 15.67
CA LEU A 149 -1.67 4.81 15.83
C LEU A 149 -0.41 4.14 15.23
N PHE A 150 -0.18 2.85 15.50
CA PHE A 150 0.92 2.11 14.86
C PHE A 150 0.80 2.12 13.34
N LEU A 151 -0.39 1.89 12.80
CA LEU A 151 -0.64 1.91 11.36
C LEU A 151 -0.32 3.27 10.74
N LEU A 152 -0.90 4.35 11.29
CA LEU A 152 -0.77 5.71 10.76
C LEU A 152 0.58 6.38 11.07
N SER A 153 1.42 5.76 11.87
CA SER A 153 2.82 6.18 12.10
C SER A 153 3.84 5.33 11.35
N THR A 154 3.39 4.48 10.43
CA THR A 154 4.27 3.60 9.65
C THR A 154 4.69 4.29 8.35
N PRO A 155 6.00 4.55 8.12
CA PRO A 155 6.48 5.25 6.92
C PRO A 155 6.04 4.60 5.61
N ALA A 156 6.06 3.27 5.49
CA ALA A 156 5.62 2.56 4.29
C ALA A 156 4.15 2.87 3.93
N ILE A 157 3.26 2.97 4.91
CA ILE A 157 1.84 3.35 4.68
C ILE A 157 1.75 4.81 4.21
N LEU A 158 2.44 5.73 4.90
CA LEU A 158 2.35 7.16 4.60
C LEU A 158 3.01 7.50 3.26
N GLY A 159 4.14 6.88 2.94
CA GLY A 159 4.85 7.07 1.67
C GLY A 159 3.97 6.70 0.47
N HIS A 160 3.37 5.50 0.51
CA HIS A 160 2.49 5.05 -0.58
C HIS A 160 1.11 5.74 -0.58
N ALA A 161 0.66 6.31 0.55
CA ALA A 161 -0.54 7.17 0.58
C ALA A 161 -0.29 8.55 -0.02
N GLY A 162 0.97 8.98 -0.11
CA GLY A 162 1.39 10.29 -0.62
C GLY A 162 1.52 10.38 -2.14
N VAL A 163 1.34 9.29 -2.86
CA VAL A 163 1.48 9.20 -4.31
C VAL A 163 0.25 8.55 -4.94
N VAL A 164 0.08 8.71 -6.26
CA VAL A 164 -0.99 8.01 -6.99
C VAL A 164 -0.54 6.57 -7.24
N ALA A 165 -0.68 5.75 -6.20
CA ALA A 165 -0.45 4.31 -6.23
C ALA A 165 -1.69 3.56 -5.73
N LEU A 166 -1.95 2.39 -6.28
CA LEU A 166 -3.16 1.62 -5.97
C LEU A 166 -3.02 0.74 -4.71
N ASP A 167 -1.86 0.79 -4.06
CA ASP A 167 -1.51 -0.12 -2.95
C ASP A 167 -2.23 0.24 -1.64
N VAL A 168 -2.32 1.53 -1.30
CA VAL A 168 -3.12 1.98 -0.14
C VAL A 168 -4.63 1.83 -0.41
N PRO A 169 -5.16 2.19 -1.59
CA PRO A 169 -6.55 1.90 -1.94
C PRO A 169 -6.94 0.43 -1.80
N VAL A 170 -6.19 -0.50 -2.38
CA VAL A 170 -6.49 -1.94 -2.25
C VAL A 170 -6.32 -2.44 -0.81
N THR A 171 -5.31 -1.95 -0.08
CA THR A 171 -5.10 -2.28 1.33
C THR A 171 -6.31 -1.86 2.18
N ALA A 172 -6.82 -0.65 1.98
CA ALA A 172 -7.99 -0.14 2.71
C ALA A 172 -9.24 -1.01 2.49
N LEU A 173 -9.51 -1.34 1.23
CA LEU A 173 -10.65 -2.15 0.86
C LEU A 173 -10.50 -3.62 1.26
N CYS A 174 -9.27 -4.17 1.25
CA CYS A 174 -8.99 -5.50 1.79
C CYS A 174 -9.18 -5.54 3.31
N VAL A 175 -8.74 -4.54 4.07
CA VAL A 175 -8.97 -4.47 5.54
C VAL A 175 -10.46 -4.41 5.85
N LEU A 176 -11.22 -3.59 5.12
CA LEU A 176 -12.68 -3.57 5.20
C LEU A 176 -13.25 -4.96 4.84
N GLY A 177 -12.76 -5.58 3.78
CA GLY A 177 -13.12 -6.93 3.35
C GLY A 177 -12.83 -7.98 4.41
N PHE A 178 -11.66 -7.97 5.06
CA PHE A 178 -11.32 -8.92 6.13
C PHE A 178 -12.25 -8.79 7.34
N TRP A 179 -12.57 -7.56 7.74
CA TRP A 179 -13.54 -7.31 8.81
C TRP A 179 -14.94 -7.86 8.47
N LEU A 180 -15.46 -7.52 7.28
CA LEU A 180 -16.77 -7.99 6.83
C LEU A 180 -16.81 -9.50 6.61
N LEU A 181 -15.75 -10.08 6.09
CA LEU A 181 -15.57 -11.51 5.89
C LEU A 181 -15.59 -12.27 7.23
N GLN A 182 -14.83 -11.78 8.23
CA GLN A 182 -14.89 -12.34 9.58
C GLN A 182 -16.30 -12.34 10.15
N ARG A 183 -17.03 -11.22 10.02
CA ARG A 183 -18.43 -11.12 10.47
C ARG A 183 -19.36 -12.06 9.70
N TRP A 184 -19.11 -12.22 8.41
CA TRP A 184 -19.88 -13.12 7.56
C TRP A 184 -19.62 -14.59 7.89
N VAL A 185 -18.36 -14.98 8.09
CA VAL A 185 -17.97 -16.34 8.48
C VAL A 185 -18.59 -16.74 9.82
N VAL A 186 -18.66 -15.83 10.80
CA VAL A 186 -19.30 -16.11 12.09
C VAL A 186 -20.82 -16.29 11.95
N ALA A 187 -21.48 -15.49 11.12
CA ALA A 187 -22.93 -15.58 10.89
C ALA A 187 -23.31 -15.05 9.49
N PRO A 188 -23.42 -15.90 8.50
CA PRO A 188 -23.78 -15.53 7.13
C PRO A 188 -25.26 -15.09 7.07
N THR A 189 -25.50 -13.79 6.96
CA THR A 189 -26.82 -13.17 6.77
C THR A 189 -26.87 -12.45 5.45
N LEU A 190 -28.09 -12.22 4.91
CA LEU A 190 -28.28 -11.47 3.66
C LEU A 190 -27.52 -10.12 3.68
N LYS A 191 -27.69 -9.33 4.76
CA LYS A 191 -27.02 -8.03 4.90
C LYS A 191 -25.49 -8.15 4.89
N ARG A 192 -24.94 -9.17 5.55
CA ARG A 192 -23.50 -9.41 5.59
C ARG A 192 -22.97 -9.92 4.26
N SER A 193 -23.72 -10.75 3.53
CA SER A 193 -23.37 -11.19 2.17
C SER A 193 -23.34 -10.02 1.20
N ILE A 194 -24.33 -9.12 1.27
CA ILE A 194 -24.35 -7.89 0.45
C ILE A 194 -23.14 -7.00 0.79
N ALA A 195 -22.91 -6.71 2.08
CA ALA A 195 -21.80 -5.86 2.49
C ALA A 195 -20.43 -6.44 2.07
N LEU A 196 -20.24 -7.76 2.21
CA LEU A 196 -19.03 -8.45 1.77
C LEU A 196 -18.87 -8.38 0.25
N GLY A 197 -19.94 -8.63 -0.53
CA GLY A 197 -19.91 -8.55 -1.99
C GLY A 197 -19.56 -7.15 -2.48
N VAL A 198 -20.15 -6.11 -1.86
CA VAL A 198 -19.81 -4.71 -2.18
C VAL A 198 -18.34 -4.42 -1.88
N ALA A 199 -17.85 -4.76 -0.69
CA ALA A 199 -16.45 -4.50 -0.33
C ALA A 199 -15.46 -5.28 -1.21
N ALA A 200 -15.75 -6.54 -1.51
CA ALA A 200 -14.94 -7.36 -2.40
C ALA A 200 -14.91 -6.81 -3.83
N GLY A 201 -16.09 -6.42 -4.37
CA GLY A 201 -16.19 -5.81 -5.68
C GLY A 201 -15.38 -4.51 -5.79
N LEU A 202 -15.49 -3.61 -4.81
CA LEU A 202 -14.70 -2.38 -4.76
C LEU A 202 -13.19 -2.68 -4.63
N ALA A 203 -12.79 -3.67 -3.82
CA ALA A 203 -11.39 -4.05 -3.67
C ALA A 203 -10.80 -4.56 -5.00
N VAL A 204 -11.50 -5.47 -5.67
CA VAL A 204 -11.09 -5.99 -6.98
C VAL A 204 -11.11 -4.90 -8.05
N SER A 205 -12.09 -3.97 -8.01
CA SER A 205 -12.12 -2.80 -8.91
C SER A 205 -10.94 -1.82 -8.72
N THR A 206 -10.14 -2.02 -7.68
CA THR A 206 -8.95 -1.21 -7.40
C THR A 206 -7.67 -1.90 -7.87
N LYS A 207 -7.48 -3.18 -7.53
CA LYS A 207 -6.30 -3.97 -7.90
C LYS A 207 -6.64 -5.47 -7.91
N ILE A 208 -6.20 -6.18 -8.94
CA ILE A 208 -6.49 -7.62 -9.13
C ILE A 208 -5.97 -8.47 -7.96
N SER A 209 -4.89 -8.06 -7.28
CA SER A 209 -4.36 -8.75 -6.10
C SER A 209 -5.37 -8.89 -4.94
N ALA A 210 -6.44 -8.09 -4.92
CA ALA A 210 -7.53 -8.26 -3.97
C ALA A 210 -8.24 -9.63 -4.08
N ILE A 211 -8.24 -10.24 -5.28
CA ILE A 211 -8.86 -11.57 -5.51
C ILE A 211 -8.19 -12.63 -4.62
N PRO A 212 -6.88 -12.95 -4.77
CA PRO A 212 -6.23 -13.92 -3.91
C PRO A 212 -6.20 -13.50 -2.45
N PHE A 213 -6.06 -12.20 -2.13
CA PHE A 213 -6.02 -11.73 -0.75
C PHE A 213 -7.34 -12.01 -0.01
N LEU A 214 -8.48 -11.71 -0.60
CA LEU A 214 -9.78 -11.97 0.00
C LEU A 214 -10.16 -13.46 -0.04
N ALA A 215 -9.88 -14.16 -1.13
CA ALA A 215 -10.19 -15.57 -1.28
C ALA A 215 -9.42 -16.44 -0.25
N LEU A 216 -8.10 -16.27 -0.16
CA LEU A 216 -7.27 -17.02 0.78
C LEU A 216 -7.61 -16.69 2.23
N SER A 217 -7.87 -15.40 2.53
CA SER A 217 -8.36 -14.99 3.85
C SER A 217 -9.71 -15.63 4.19
N GLY A 218 -10.61 -15.71 3.20
CA GLY A 218 -11.90 -16.39 3.35
C GLY A 218 -11.75 -17.87 3.64
N ILE A 219 -10.90 -18.55 2.90
CA ILE A 219 -10.63 -19.98 3.08
C ILE A 219 -10.08 -20.25 4.49
N VAL A 220 -9.06 -19.51 4.92
CA VAL A 220 -8.45 -19.75 6.25
C VAL A 220 -9.38 -19.38 7.40
N MET A 221 -10.17 -18.30 7.28
CA MET A 221 -11.16 -17.93 8.29
C MET A 221 -12.29 -18.96 8.38
N LEU A 222 -12.80 -19.43 7.24
CA LEU A 222 -13.86 -20.45 7.21
C LEU A 222 -13.35 -21.77 7.76
N ALA A 223 -12.16 -22.21 7.39
CA ALA A 223 -11.53 -23.41 7.93
C ALA A 223 -11.36 -23.31 9.45
N ALA A 224 -10.86 -22.18 9.96
CA ALA A 224 -10.74 -21.96 11.40
C ALA A 224 -12.11 -22.00 12.11
N GLN A 225 -13.14 -21.37 11.55
CA GLN A 225 -14.50 -21.40 12.11
C GLN A 225 -15.08 -22.81 12.11
N LEU A 226 -14.90 -23.58 11.04
CA LEU A 226 -15.36 -24.96 10.98
C LEU A 226 -14.67 -25.83 12.04
N LEU A 227 -13.35 -25.68 12.21
CA LEU A 227 -12.58 -26.37 13.25
C LEU A 227 -13.07 -26.01 14.66
N LEU A 228 -13.44 -24.75 14.91
CA LEU A 228 -14.01 -24.32 16.19
C LEU A 228 -15.39 -24.91 16.44
N ASN A 229 -16.17 -25.23 15.39
CA ASN A 229 -17.53 -25.79 15.49
C ASN A 229 -17.57 -27.32 15.43
N LEU A 230 -16.42 -27.99 15.25
CA LEU A 230 -16.39 -29.47 15.21
C LEU A 230 -16.96 -30.08 16.48
N GLY A 231 -17.94 -30.97 16.30
CA GLY A 231 -18.62 -31.69 17.38
C GLY A 231 -19.83 -30.97 18.01
N ALA A 232 -20.15 -29.75 17.53
CA ALA A 232 -21.25 -28.96 18.11
C ALA A 232 -22.58 -29.05 17.34
N LEU A 233 -22.60 -29.60 16.11
CA LEU A 233 -23.76 -29.52 15.21
C LEU A 233 -24.31 -30.92 14.87
N SER A 234 -25.66 -31.03 14.82
CA SER A 234 -26.35 -32.19 14.26
C SER A 234 -26.30 -32.19 12.71
N ASN A 235 -26.56 -33.35 12.08
CA ASN A 235 -26.56 -33.49 10.63
C ASN A 235 -27.53 -32.53 9.89
N ARG A 236 -28.69 -32.24 10.49
CA ARG A 236 -29.67 -31.29 9.93
C ARG A 236 -29.19 -29.84 10.01
N GLU A 237 -28.54 -29.48 11.10
CA GLU A 237 -27.94 -28.14 11.28
C GLU A 237 -26.77 -27.96 10.33
N ILE A 238 -25.92 -28.96 10.13
CA ILE A 238 -24.83 -28.95 9.14
C ILE A 238 -25.38 -28.68 7.73
N LEU A 239 -26.47 -29.32 7.31
CA LEU A 239 -27.06 -29.12 5.98
C LEU A 239 -27.63 -27.71 5.84
N ARG A 240 -28.36 -27.21 6.85
CA ARG A 240 -28.87 -25.82 6.83
C ARG A 240 -27.77 -24.80 6.78
N GLU A 241 -26.68 -24.97 7.52
CA GLU A 241 -25.53 -24.10 7.48
C GLU A 241 -24.83 -24.14 6.12
N LYS A 242 -24.59 -25.32 5.54
CA LYS A 242 -24.01 -25.45 4.19
C LYS A 242 -24.80 -24.67 3.13
N LEU A 243 -26.15 -24.75 3.15
CA LEU A 243 -27.01 -24.00 2.23
C LEU A 243 -26.92 -22.48 2.46
N ARG A 244 -26.85 -22.07 3.71
CA ARG A 244 -26.75 -20.65 4.11
C ARG A 244 -25.40 -20.06 3.72
N TYR A 245 -24.28 -20.76 3.94
CA TYR A 245 -22.95 -20.35 3.49
C TYR A 245 -22.87 -20.34 1.98
N GLY A 246 -23.35 -21.38 1.28
CA GLY A 246 -23.32 -21.47 -0.17
C GLY A 246 -24.11 -20.35 -0.84
N GLY A 247 -25.36 -20.12 -0.44
CA GLY A 247 -26.21 -19.05 -0.98
C GLY A 247 -25.64 -17.65 -0.68
N GLY A 248 -25.13 -17.45 0.55
CA GLY A 248 -24.53 -16.19 0.93
C GLY A 248 -23.22 -15.88 0.20
N ALA A 249 -22.38 -16.90 -0.02
CA ALA A 249 -21.15 -16.77 -0.82
C ALA A 249 -21.44 -16.46 -2.29
N LEU A 250 -22.42 -17.17 -2.89
CA LEU A 250 -22.84 -16.93 -4.26
C LEU A 250 -23.35 -15.50 -4.46
N LEU A 251 -24.19 -15.01 -3.53
CA LEU A 251 -24.67 -13.62 -3.57
C LEU A 251 -23.51 -12.63 -3.47
N ALA A 252 -22.58 -12.81 -2.54
CA ALA A 252 -21.43 -11.94 -2.39
C ALA A 252 -20.55 -11.95 -3.65
N LEU A 253 -20.32 -13.11 -4.25
CA LEU A 253 -19.54 -13.27 -5.48
C LEU A 253 -20.22 -12.56 -6.67
N VAL A 254 -21.54 -12.80 -6.87
CA VAL A 254 -22.28 -12.15 -7.96
C VAL A 254 -22.26 -10.63 -7.81
N LEU A 255 -22.47 -10.12 -6.60
CA LEU A 255 -22.39 -8.67 -6.34
C LEU A 255 -20.99 -8.12 -6.60
N ALA A 256 -19.94 -8.83 -6.17
CA ALA A 256 -18.57 -8.41 -6.44
C ALA A 256 -18.29 -8.33 -7.95
N ILE A 257 -18.69 -9.34 -8.72
CA ILE A 257 -18.52 -9.34 -10.18
C ILE A 257 -19.31 -8.19 -10.82
N VAL A 258 -20.58 -7.99 -10.43
CA VAL A 258 -21.40 -6.89 -10.97
C VAL A 258 -20.78 -5.53 -10.69
N ILE A 259 -20.26 -5.29 -9.49
CA ILE A 259 -19.60 -4.04 -9.11
C ILE A 259 -18.31 -3.85 -9.91
N CYS A 260 -17.50 -4.91 -10.07
CA CYS A 260 -16.30 -4.84 -10.90
C CYS A 260 -16.60 -4.47 -12.34
N ILE A 261 -17.61 -5.10 -12.96
CA ILE A 261 -18.01 -4.80 -14.32
C ILE A 261 -18.54 -3.36 -14.42
N ALA A 262 -19.37 -2.94 -13.47
CA ALA A 262 -19.97 -1.61 -13.45
C ALA A 262 -18.93 -0.48 -13.24
N ALA A 263 -17.80 -0.77 -12.58
CA ALA A 263 -16.74 0.21 -12.37
C ALA A 263 -16.11 0.74 -13.68
N TYR A 264 -16.18 -0.03 -14.77
CA TYR A 264 -15.72 0.39 -16.11
C TYR A 264 -16.74 1.21 -16.90
N GLY A 265 -17.89 1.51 -16.31
CA GLY A 265 -18.96 2.27 -16.96
C GLY A 265 -19.92 1.41 -17.80
N PRO A 266 -20.93 2.06 -18.43
CA PRO A 266 -22.01 1.38 -19.10
C PRO A 266 -21.74 0.98 -20.56
N ASN A 267 -20.56 1.30 -21.09
CA ASN A 267 -20.26 1.11 -22.50
C ASN A 267 -20.23 -0.36 -22.90
N LEU A 268 -20.68 -0.64 -24.12
CA LEU A 268 -20.65 -1.95 -24.74
C LEU A 268 -19.57 -1.98 -25.82
N VAL A 269 -18.76 -3.00 -25.82
CA VAL A 269 -17.67 -3.22 -26.79
C VAL A 269 -17.91 -4.50 -27.59
N HIS A 270 -17.41 -4.51 -28.82
CA HIS A 270 -17.46 -5.69 -29.69
C HIS A 270 -16.23 -6.54 -29.43
N VAL A 271 -16.41 -7.77 -28.98
CA VAL A 271 -15.30 -8.71 -28.77
C VAL A 271 -15.10 -9.54 -30.03
N PRO A 272 -13.94 -9.45 -30.69
CA PRO A 272 -13.64 -10.25 -31.87
C PRO A 272 -13.79 -11.75 -31.57
N GLY A 273 -14.50 -12.47 -32.45
CA GLY A 273 -14.74 -13.91 -32.33
C GLY A 273 -15.99 -14.32 -31.55
N ILE A 274 -16.62 -13.44 -30.77
CA ILE A 274 -17.88 -13.75 -30.05
C ILE A 274 -19.12 -13.31 -30.85
N GLY A 275 -18.96 -12.32 -31.76
CA GLY A 275 -20.06 -11.81 -32.59
C GLY A 275 -21.13 -10.99 -31.81
N MET A 276 -20.90 -10.75 -30.52
CA MET A 276 -21.80 -10.02 -29.62
C MET A 276 -21.11 -8.81 -28.99
N ARG A 277 -21.91 -7.81 -28.60
CA ARG A 277 -21.46 -6.73 -27.76
C ARG A 277 -21.55 -7.15 -26.28
N VAL A 278 -20.49 -6.93 -25.54
CA VAL A 278 -20.44 -7.19 -24.09
C VAL A 278 -20.15 -5.89 -23.33
N PRO A 279 -20.51 -5.77 -22.05
CA PRO A 279 -20.07 -4.65 -21.23
C PRO A 279 -18.56 -4.49 -21.25
N LEU A 280 -18.05 -3.26 -21.36
CA LEU A 280 -16.61 -2.95 -21.35
C LEU A 280 -15.91 -3.64 -20.17
N GLY A 281 -16.52 -3.60 -18.99
CA GLY A 281 -15.97 -4.21 -17.80
C GLY A 281 -15.78 -5.73 -17.87
N VAL A 282 -16.52 -6.46 -18.71
CA VAL A 282 -16.29 -7.91 -18.91
C VAL A 282 -15.00 -8.14 -19.69
N GLN A 283 -14.78 -7.36 -20.75
CA GLN A 283 -13.55 -7.43 -21.53
C GLN A 283 -12.35 -7.02 -20.68
N GLU A 284 -12.40 -5.83 -20.08
CA GLU A 284 -11.29 -5.24 -19.38
C GLU A 284 -10.90 -6.02 -18.10
N LEU A 285 -11.87 -6.49 -17.32
CA LEU A 285 -11.58 -7.36 -16.18
C LEU A 285 -10.86 -8.64 -16.61
N THR A 286 -11.26 -9.22 -17.74
CA THR A 286 -10.58 -10.41 -18.29
C THR A 286 -9.16 -10.07 -18.72
N LEU A 287 -8.95 -8.93 -19.39
CA LEU A 287 -7.62 -8.46 -19.80
C LEU A 287 -6.74 -8.17 -18.59
N ASN A 288 -7.28 -7.51 -17.55
CA ASN A 288 -6.52 -7.21 -16.33
C ASN A 288 -6.06 -8.50 -15.60
N ILE A 289 -6.94 -9.51 -15.50
CA ILE A 289 -6.55 -10.79 -14.88
C ILE A 289 -5.43 -11.44 -15.69
N ARG A 290 -5.60 -11.54 -17.02
CA ARG A 290 -4.58 -12.13 -17.91
C ARG A 290 -3.29 -11.32 -17.92
N GLY A 291 -3.37 -9.99 -17.87
CA GLY A 291 -2.21 -9.09 -17.81
C GLY A 291 -1.36 -9.33 -16.56
N VAL A 292 -2.00 -9.45 -15.39
CA VAL A 292 -1.32 -9.77 -14.14
C VAL A 292 -0.76 -11.19 -14.14
N GLU A 293 -1.49 -12.18 -14.64
CA GLU A 293 -1.01 -13.56 -14.78
C GLU A 293 0.21 -13.63 -15.71
N PHE A 294 0.13 -12.95 -16.86
CA PHE A 294 1.25 -12.88 -17.81
C PHE A 294 2.47 -12.22 -17.17
N HIS A 295 2.30 -11.07 -16.52
CA HIS A 295 3.39 -10.37 -15.84
C HIS A 295 4.03 -11.26 -14.76
N ASN A 296 3.22 -11.91 -13.92
CA ASN A 296 3.72 -12.79 -12.88
C ASN A 296 4.43 -14.02 -13.43
N ALA A 297 3.97 -14.57 -14.56
CA ALA A 297 4.57 -15.74 -15.21
C ALA A 297 5.91 -15.43 -15.89
N HIS A 298 6.11 -14.18 -16.37
CA HIS A 298 7.34 -13.75 -17.03
C HIS A 298 8.31 -13.04 -16.09
N GLY A 299 7.86 -12.70 -14.87
CA GLY A 299 8.64 -11.98 -13.88
C GLY A 299 8.76 -10.48 -14.18
N HIS A 300 9.51 -9.80 -13.33
CA HIS A 300 9.84 -8.39 -13.44
C HIS A 300 11.30 -8.20 -13.02
N PRO A 301 12.10 -7.39 -13.72
CA PRO A 301 13.45 -7.08 -13.28
C PRO A 301 13.41 -6.60 -11.84
N ALA A 302 14.10 -7.29 -10.96
CA ALA A 302 14.10 -7.02 -9.52
C ALA A 302 15.53 -6.97 -9.01
N TYR A 303 15.76 -6.16 -7.97
CA TYR A 303 17.05 -6.05 -7.30
C TYR A 303 16.91 -6.42 -5.82
N LEU A 304 17.80 -7.27 -5.35
CA LEU A 304 17.88 -7.67 -3.94
C LEU A 304 19.32 -7.99 -3.52
N LEU A 305 19.82 -7.35 -2.45
CA LEU A 305 21.09 -7.66 -1.79
C LEU A 305 22.31 -7.64 -2.75
N GLY A 306 22.29 -6.82 -3.78
CA GLY A 306 23.39 -6.68 -4.74
C GLY A 306 23.18 -7.46 -6.05
N GLU A 307 22.14 -8.26 -6.16
CA GLU A 307 21.86 -9.08 -7.32
C GLU A 307 20.59 -8.62 -8.05
N THR A 308 20.52 -8.88 -9.35
CA THR A 308 19.34 -8.65 -10.19
C THR A 308 18.83 -9.97 -10.73
N ASP A 309 17.52 -10.18 -10.67
CA ASP A 309 16.87 -11.37 -11.23
C ASP A 309 15.50 -11.02 -11.80
N LEU A 310 15.10 -11.72 -12.88
CA LEU A 310 13.81 -11.49 -13.54
C LEU A 310 12.65 -12.17 -12.79
N MET A 311 12.90 -13.35 -12.23
CA MET A 311 11.89 -14.12 -11.51
C MET A 311 11.85 -13.80 -10.02
N GLY A 312 12.82 -13.05 -9.53
CA GLY A 312 12.93 -12.62 -8.13
C GLY A 312 13.22 -13.77 -7.17
N TRP A 313 12.96 -13.51 -5.88
CA TRP A 313 13.31 -14.44 -4.79
C TRP A 313 12.10 -14.69 -3.89
N TRP A 314 11.90 -15.94 -3.48
CA TRP A 314 10.82 -16.30 -2.56
C TRP A 314 10.92 -15.57 -1.19
N TYR A 315 12.12 -15.16 -0.78
CA TYR A 315 12.37 -14.43 0.46
C TYR A 315 12.38 -12.91 0.29
N PHE A 316 12.13 -12.37 -0.90
CA PHE A 316 12.14 -10.93 -1.18
C PHE A 316 11.30 -10.15 -0.17
N TYR A 317 10.06 -10.55 0.03
CA TYR A 317 9.15 -9.84 0.95
C TYR A 317 9.53 -9.99 2.41
N LEU A 318 10.25 -11.05 2.81
CA LEU A 318 10.80 -11.17 4.16
C LEU A 318 11.89 -10.12 4.41
N VAL A 319 12.79 -9.93 3.44
CA VAL A 319 13.83 -8.89 3.49
C VAL A 319 13.19 -7.51 3.43
N ALA A 320 12.29 -7.26 2.49
CA ALA A 320 11.61 -5.99 2.34
C ALA A 320 10.86 -5.58 3.64
N LEU A 321 10.09 -6.49 4.23
CA LEU A 321 9.42 -6.24 5.52
C LEU A 321 10.44 -6.01 6.65
N ALA A 322 11.54 -6.75 6.69
CA ALA A 322 12.55 -6.59 7.74
C ALA A 322 13.17 -5.19 7.73
N VAL A 323 13.42 -4.60 6.55
CA VAL A 323 14.12 -3.30 6.43
C VAL A 323 13.18 -2.10 6.25
N LYS A 324 11.94 -2.31 5.78
CA LYS A 324 10.94 -1.24 5.55
C LYS A 324 9.93 -1.07 6.68
N THR A 325 9.88 -2.00 7.64
CA THR A 325 9.01 -1.91 8.80
C THR A 325 9.75 -1.29 9.98
N THR A 326 9.11 -0.45 10.76
CA THR A 326 9.70 0.14 11.96
C THR A 326 10.09 -0.96 12.95
N ILE A 327 11.25 -0.82 13.60
CA ILE A 327 11.74 -1.83 14.56
C ILE A 327 10.73 -2.05 15.70
N PRO A 328 10.11 -1.02 16.31
CA PRO A 328 9.06 -1.23 17.30
C PRO A 328 7.89 -2.07 16.79
N MET A 329 7.48 -1.86 15.53
CA MET A 329 6.40 -2.62 14.92
C MET A 329 6.78 -4.08 14.66
N LEU A 330 8.03 -4.37 14.28
CA LEU A 330 8.54 -5.74 14.15
C LEU A 330 8.58 -6.45 15.50
N LEU A 331 9.15 -5.79 16.51
CA LEU A 331 9.33 -6.34 17.86
C LEU A 331 8.00 -6.60 18.58
N LEU A 332 6.97 -5.80 18.33
CA LEU A 332 5.65 -5.93 18.95
C LEU A 332 4.68 -6.69 18.05
N GLY A 333 4.70 -6.44 16.75
CA GLY A 333 3.69 -6.93 15.80
C GLY A 333 3.74 -8.43 15.62
N ILE A 334 4.91 -8.98 15.29
CA ILE A 334 5.08 -10.42 15.05
C ILE A 334 4.75 -11.24 16.32
N PRO A 335 5.36 -10.95 17.50
CA PRO A 335 4.99 -11.66 18.73
C PRO A 335 3.54 -11.43 19.16
N GLY A 336 3.00 -10.23 18.91
CA GLY A 336 1.61 -9.91 19.22
C GLY A 336 0.62 -10.70 18.38
N LEU A 337 0.86 -10.87 17.07
CA LEU A 337 0.06 -11.73 16.20
C LEU A 337 0.12 -13.20 16.65
N ALA A 338 1.31 -13.70 16.92
CA ALA A 338 1.49 -15.07 17.42
C ALA A 338 0.74 -15.30 18.74
N TRP A 339 0.85 -14.35 19.68
CA TRP A 339 0.15 -14.40 20.97
C TRP A 339 -1.36 -14.33 20.81
N LEU A 340 -1.89 -13.43 19.95
CA LEU A 340 -3.33 -13.34 19.67
C LEU A 340 -3.86 -14.64 19.09
N THR A 341 -3.15 -15.21 18.10
CA THR A 341 -3.54 -16.48 17.45
C THR A 341 -3.58 -17.61 18.47
N TRP A 342 -2.51 -17.77 19.26
CA TRP A 342 -2.45 -18.78 20.33
C TRP A 342 -3.57 -18.62 21.36
N ARG A 343 -3.84 -17.39 21.82
CA ARG A 343 -4.91 -17.08 22.75
C ARG A 343 -6.27 -17.38 22.15
N GLY A 344 -6.47 -17.03 20.87
CA GLY A 344 -7.69 -17.29 20.12
C GLY A 344 -7.99 -18.78 19.99
N ILE A 345 -6.97 -19.58 19.68
CA ILE A 345 -7.07 -21.05 19.65
C ILE A 345 -7.53 -21.59 21.01
N ARG A 346 -6.86 -21.17 22.11
CA ARG A 346 -7.21 -21.63 23.46
C ARG A 346 -8.60 -21.19 23.93
N ALA A 347 -8.96 -19.94 23.60
CA ALA A 347 -10.26 -19.38 23.97
C ALA A 347 -11.38 -19.77 22.97
N ARG A 348 -11.08 -20.49 21.89
CA ARG A 348 -12.00 -20.81 20.77
C ARG A 348 -12.67 -19.55 20.19
N GLN A 349 -11.91 -18.47 20.00
CA GLN A 349 -12.38 -17.18 19.52
C GLN A 349 -11.77 -16.81 18.18
N LEU A 350 -12.53 -16.94 17.09
CA LEU A 350 -12.08 -16.65 15.73
C LEU A 350 -11.50 -15.22 15.62
N GLY A 351 -12.17 -14.22 16.20
CA GLY A 351 -11.73 -12.82 16.08
C GLY A 351 -10.31 -12.54 16.56
N GLN A 352 -9.82 -13.35 17.54
CA GLN A 352 -8.43 -13.24 18.01
C GLN A 352 -7.44 -13.96 17.08
N MET A 353 -7.88 -15.00 16.37
CA MET A 353 -7.03 -15.79 15.47
C MET A 353 -6.81 -15.08 14.11
N VAL A 354 -7.86 -14.40 13.62
CA VAL A 354 -7.90 -13.88 12.25
C VAL A 354 -6.69 -13.01 11.87
N PRO A 355 -6.25 -12.01 12.65
CA PRO A 355 -5.13 -11.18 12.24
C PRO A 355 -3.84 -11.97 11.95
N GLY A 356 -3.50 -12.92 12.82
CA GLY A 356 -2.30 -13.74 12.64
C GLY A 356 -2.44 -14.79 11.54
N LEU A 357 -3.60 -15.43 11.42
CA LEU A 357 -3.86 -16.40 10.34
C LEU A 357 -3.81 -15.75 8.98
N VAL A 358 -4.48 -14.61 8.79
CA VAL A 358 -4.47 -13.88 7.53
C VAL A 358 -3.07 -13.37 7.20
N PHE A 359 -2.36 -12.80 8.19
CA PHE A 359 -0.97 -12.36 7.99
C PHE A 359 -0.08 -13.49 7.47
N ALA A 360 -0.08 -14.64 8.15
CA ALA A 360 0.74 -15.79 7.76
C ALA A 360 0.36 -16.32 6.37
N THR A 361 -0.95 -16.45 6.10
CA THR A 361 -1.45 -16.97 4.82
C THR A 361 -1.04 -16.05 3.66
N LEU A 362 -1.23 -14.74 3.80
CA LEU A 362 -0.91 -13.79 2.73
C LEU A 362 0.61 -13.63 2.55
N LEU A 363 1.39 -13.63 3.63
CA LEU A 363 2.85 -13.59 3.53
C LEU A 363 3.39 -14.82 2.80
N ILE A 364 2.94 -16.01 3.17
CA ILE A 364 3.33 -17.27 2.51
C ILE A 364 2.93 -17.24 1.03
N PHE A 365 1.70 -16.81 0.73
CA PHE A 365 1.24 -16.68 -0.66
C PHE A 365 2.13 -15.74 -1.47
N CYS A 366 2.40 -14.53 -0.97
CA CYS A 366 3.24 -13.58 -1.68
C CYS A 366 4.68 -14.08 -1.86
N CYS A 367 5.26 -14.72 -0.83
CA CYS A 367 6.60 -15.29 -0.92
C CYS A 367 6.72 -16.44 -1.93
N LEU A 368 5.68 -17.28 -2.07
CA LEU A 368 5.76 -18.48 -2.90
C LEU A 368 5.21 -18.29 -4.32
N TYR A 369 4.34 -17.31 -4.53
CA TYR A 369 3.63 -17.14 -5.80
C TYR A 369 4.08 -15.90 -6.59
N SER A 370 4.48 -14.81 -5.92
CA SER A 370 4.78 -13.56 -6.62
C SER A 370 6.19 -13.55 -7.19
N HIS A 371 6.29 -13.37 -8.51
CA HIS A 371 7.53 -13.09 -9.25
C HIS A 371 7.68 -11.61 -9.61
N ILE A 372 6.83 -10.73 -9.07
CA ILE A 372 6.88 -9.29 -9.25
C ILE A 372 7.45 -8.68 -7.97
N ASN A 373 8.77 -8.71 -7.84
CA ASN A 373 9.51 -8.33 -6.63
C ASN A 373 10.03 -6.89 -6.75
N ILE A 374 9.12 -5.89 -6.75
CA ILE A 374 9.43 -4.47 -6.97
C ILE A 374 9.15 -3.56 -5.77
N GLY A 375 9.00 -4.11 -4.60
CA GLY A 375 8.88 -3.33 -3.37
C GLY A 375 7.90 -3.86 -2.36
N VAL A 376 8.00 -3.32 -1.14
CA VAL A 376 7.12 -3.63 -0.01
C VAL A 376 5.65 -3.29 -0.28
N ARG A 377 5.40 -2.44 -1.29
CA ARG A 377 4.04 -2.03 -1.69
C ARG A 377 3.13 -3.21 -2.04
N HIS A 378 3.67 -4.28 -2.60
CA HIS A 378 2.91 -5.48 -2.97
C HIS A 378 2.39 -6.27 -1.76
N VAL A 379 3.01 -6.08 -0.61
CA VAL A 379 2.59 -6.69 0.67
C VAL A 379 2.10 -5.65 1.69
N LEU A 380 1.72 -4.46 1.23
CA LEU A 380 1.28 -3.37 2.10
C LEU A 380 0.07 -3.77 2.96
N VAL A 381 -0.77 -4.68 2.46
CA VAL A 381 -1.92 -5.28 3.17
C VAL A 381 -1.55 -6.00 4.48
N LEU A 382 -0.28 -6.34 4.68
CA LEU A 382 0.22 -6.98 5.91
C LEU A 382 0.43 -5.98 7.06
N TYR A 383 0.67 -4.69 6.77
CA TYR A 383 0.93 -3.68 7.80
C TYR A 383 -0.24 -3.42 8.75
N PRO A 384 -1.50 -3.34 8.30
CA PRO A 384 -2.64 -3.29 9.20
C PRO A 384 -2.68 -4.46 10.19
N LEU A 385 -2.35 -5.66 9.74
CA LEU A 385 -2.32 -6.86 10.59
C LEU A 385 -1.17 -6.80 11.60
N LEU A 386 0.04 -6.38 11.17
CA LEU A 386 1.17 -6.12 12.08
C LEU A 386 0.82 -5.06 13.13
N ALA A 387 0.12 -4.01 12.73
CA ALA A 387 -0.32 -2.95 13.65
C ALA A 387 -1.31 -3.48 14.71
N ILE A 388 -2.19 -4.43 14.34
CA ILE A 388 -3.04 -5.13 15.32
C ILE A 388 -2.18 -5.89 16.32
N GLY A 389 -1.19 -6.65 15.84
CA GLY A 389 -0.25 -7.37 16.70
C GLY A 389 0.53 -6.43 17.62
N ALA A 390 1.04 -5.31 17.08
CA ALA A 390 1.79 -4.32 17.85
C ALA A 390 0.95 -3.68 18.95
N GLY A 391 -0.29 -3.28 18.63
CA GLY A 391 -1.24 -2.77 19.62
C GLY A 391 -1.55 -3.78 20.72
N ALA A 392 -1.72 -5.06 20.34
CA ALA A 392 -1.98 -6.14 21.30
C ALA A 392 -0.80 -6.37 22.25
N ALA A 393 0.41 -6.46 21.73
CA ALA A 393 1.62 -6.65 22.53
C ALA A 393 1.90 -5.46 23.45
N ALA A 394 1.79 -4.23 22.92
CA ALA A 394 1.96 -3.01 23.72
C ALA A 394 0.95 -2.94 24.88
N LEU A 395 -0.33 -3.21 24.60
CA LEU A 395 -1.38 -3.24 25.61
C LEU A 395 -1.15 -4.35 26.65
N ALA A 396 -0.73 -5.53 26.20
CA ALA A 396 -0.44 -6.66 27.11
C ALA A 396 0.73 -6.36 28.05
N LEU A 397 1.82 -5.75 27.55
CA LEU A 397 2.94 -5.28 28.37
C LEU A 397 2.49 -4.25 29.40
N TRP A 398 1.67 -3.29 28.98
CA TRP A 398 1.11 -2.27 29.86
C TRP A 398 0.22 -2.87 30.94
N GLN A 399 -0.69 -3.80 30.59
CA GLN A 399 -1.62 -4.45 31.53
C GLN A 399 -0.93 -5.41 32.48
N ARG A 400 0.09 -6.19 32.05
CA ARG A 400 0.89 -7.04 32.94
C ARG A 400 1.52 -6.27 34.09
N SER A 401 1.88 -5.02 33.85
CA SER A 401 2.40 -4.15 34.90
C SER A 401 1.40 -3.82 36.00
N LEU A 402 0.09 -3.98 35.75
CA LEU A 402 -0.98 -3.73 36.72
C LEU A 402 -1.33 -4.99 37.55
N ALA A 403 -0.76 -6.16 37.24
CA ALA A 403 -1.05 -7.40 37.94
C ALA A 403 -0.54 -7.35 39.40
N PRO A 404 -1.36 -7.67 40.40
CA PRO A 404 -0.97 -7.58 41.84
C PRO A 404 0.22 -8.47 42.21
N THR A 405 0.38 -9.58 41.51
CA THR A 405 1.39 -10.62 41.79
C THR A 405 2.76 -10.34 41.19
N ALA A 406 2.91 -9.37 40.30
CA ALA A 406 4.19 -9.06 39.68
C ALA A 406 5.11 -8.28 40.64
N ARG A 407 6.41 -8.59 40.65
CA ARG A 407 7.41 -7.82 41.39
C ARG A 407 7.45 -6.38 40.87
N THR A 408 7.63 -5.39 41.75
CA THR A 408 7.64 -3.95 41.40
C THR A 408 8.58 -3.63 40.24
N LEU A 409 9.79 -4.20 40.26
CA LEU A 409 10.80 -3.99 39.21
C LEU A 409 10.32 -4.52 37.84
N ALA A 410 9.67 -5.69 37.78
CA ALA A 410 9.13 -6.27 36.56
C ALA A 410 7.96 -5.44 35.99
N ARG A 411 7.15 -4.84 36.87
CA ARG A 411 6.06 -3.92 36.47
C ARG A 411 6.58 -2.65 35.82
N THR A 412 7.55 -2.01 36.48
CA THR A 412 8.17 -0.78 35.98
C THR A 412 8.89 -1.04 34.67
N GLY A 413 9.64 -2.14 34.55
CA GLY A 413 10.32 -2.55 33.33
C GLY A 413 9.38 -2.79 32.15
N ALA A 414 8.24 -3.49 32.36
CA ALA A 414 7.27 -3.73 31.30
C ALA A 414 6.60 -2.44 30.80
N ARG A 415 6.28 -1.49 31.69
CA ARG A 415 5.74 -0.17 31.32
C ARG A 415 6.77 0.64 30.55
N ALA A 416 8.00 0.70 31.07
CA ALA A 416 9.09 1.43 30.42
C ALA A 416 9.34 0.90 29.01
N LEU A 417 9.38 -0.44 28.84
CA LEU A 417 9.55 -1.06 27.52
C LEU A 417 8.39 -0.69 26.57
N ALA A 418 7.14 -0.80 27.01
CA ALA A 418 5.99 -0.43 26.18
C ALA A 418 6.03 1.05 25.79
N ALA A 419 6.33 1.95 26.75
CA ALA A 419 6.43 3.38 26.49
C ALA A 419 7.58 3.70 25.52
N VAL A 420 8.76 3.12 25.73
CA VAL A 420 9.94 3.33 24.85
C VAL A 420 9.64 2.89 23.43
N LEU A 421 9.04 1.71 23.23
CA LEU A 421 8.70 1.21 21.88
C LEU A 421 7.64 2.08 21.18
N VAL A 422 6.64 2.54 21.91
CA VAL A 422 5.63 3.47 21.36
C VAL A 422 6.25 4.83 21.02
N LEU A 423 7.06 5.39 21.92
CA LEU A 423 7.76 6.66 21.65
C LEU A 423 8.75 6.53 20.49
N TRP A 424 9.46 5.41 20.38
CA TRP A 424 10.34 5.14 19.24
C TRP A 424 9.55 5.07 17.92
N GLN A 425 8.37 4.45 17.92
CA GLN A 425 7.49 4.45 16.74
C GLN A 425 7.17 5.89 16.29
N PHE A 426 6.81 6.78 17.21
CA PHE A 426 6.56 8.19 16.90
C PHE A 426 7.81 8.97 16.51
N ALA A 427 8.94 8.69 17.15
CA ALA A 427 10.22 9.29 16.75
C ALA A 427 10.57 8.91 15.29
N THR A 428 10.29 7.66 14.90
CA THR A 428 10.46 7.22 13.50
C THR A 428 9.57 8.01 12.55
N LEU A 429 8.31 8.28 12.90
CA LEU A 429 7.41 9.10 12.09
C LEU A 429 8.01 10.49 11.81
N VAL A 430 8.57 11.12 12.85
CA VAL A 430 9.15 12.47 12.74
C VAL A 430 10.46 12.45 11.95
N THR A 431 11.33 11.49 12.20
CA THR A 431 12.65 11.40 11.54
C THR A 431 12.59 10.91 10.10
N ALA A 432 11.52 10.21 9.72
CA ALA A 432 11.27 9.79 8.35
C ALA A 432 10.73 10.91 7.45
N TYR A 433 10.20 12.01 8.03
CA TYR A 433 9.65 13.14 7.28
C TYR A 433 10.75 13.90 6.52
N PRO A 434 10.51 14.28 5.26
CA PRO A 434 9.35 13.98 4.40
C PRO A 434 9.50 12.66 3.62
N ASP A 435 10.63 11.96 3.74
CA ASP A 435 11.08 10.83 2.90
C ASP A 435 10.43 9.49 3.28
N TYR A 436 9.11 9.48 3.56
CA TYR A 436 8.41 8.28 3.99
C TYR A 436 8.53 7.11 3.01
N LEU A 437 8.49 7.39 1.70
CA LEU A 437 8.62 6.39 0.65
C LEU A 437 10.00 5.71 0.70
N ALA A 438 11.06 6.51 0.71
CA ALA A 438 12.44 6.06 0.69
C ALA A 438 13.03 5.75 2.07
N TRP A 439 12.18 5.66 3.12
CA TRP A 439 12.64 5.38 4.47
C TRP A 439 12.99 3.90 4.67
N PHE A 440 14.07 3.65 5.38
CA PHE A 440 14.52 2.33 5.84
C PHE A 440 14.82 2.37 7.34
N ASN A 441 14.68 1.24 8.02
CA ASN A 441 15.05 1.11 9.42
C ASN A 441 16.57 0.85 9.57
N ALA A 442 17.05 0.80 10.83
CA ALA A 442 18.47 0.63 11.13
C ALA A 442 19.08 -0.71 10.65
N PHE A 443 18.27 -1.72 10.33
CA PHE A 443 18.79 -2.98 9.77
C PHE A 443 19.36 -2.82 8.36
N ALA A 444 18.92 -1.80 7.62
CA ALA A 444 19.47 -1.48 6.31
C ALA A 444 20.86 -0.80 6.37
N GLY A 445 21.29 -0.34 7.54
CA GLY A 445 22.56 0.35 7.70
C GLY A 445 22.61 1.70 6.97
N ALA A 446 23.82 2.12 6.58
CA ALA A 446 24.05 3.40 5.90
C ALA A 446 23.78 3.36 4.39
N HIS A 447 23.67 2.18 3.80
CA HIS A 447 23.59 1.95 2.37
C HIS A 447 22.37 1.09 1.98
N PRO A 448 21.12 1.61 2.16
CA PRO A 448 19.91 0.87 1.85
C PRO A 448 19.81 0.47 0.37
N GLU A 449 20.44 1.24 -0.53
CA GLU A 449 20.54 0.95 -1.95
C GLU A 449 21.31 -0.35 -2.28
N ARG A 450 21.98 -0.95 -1.32
CA ARG A 450 22.59 -2.27 -1.46
C ARG A 450 21.62 -3.41 -1.16
N ILE A 451 20.45 -3.09 -0.61
CA ILE A 451 19.45 -4.09 -0.22
C ILE A 451 18.28 -4.05 -1.18
N LEU A 452 17.64 -2.89 -1.35
CA LEU A 452 16.46 -2.67 -2.18
C LEU A 452 16.58 -1.34 -2.93
N VAL A 453 16.05 -1.31 -4.13
CA VAL A 453 15.84 -0.09 -4.94
C VAL A 453 14.39 0.01 -5.37
N ASP A 454 14.09 0.46 -6.58
CA ASP A 454 12.74 0.61 -7.13
C ASP A 454 11.82 1.40 -6.17
N SER A 455 10.53 1.12 -6.14
CA SER A 455 9.53 1.82 -5.34
C SER A 455 9.77 1.82 -3.82
N ASP A 456 10.78 1.13 -3.33
CA ASP A 456 11.23 1.19 -1.94
C ASP A 456 12.20 2.32 -1.64
N LEU A 457 12.95 2.80 -2.63
CA LEU A 457 13.99 3.82 -2.48
C LEU A 457 13.91 4.90 -3.55
N ASP A 458 13.87 4.50 -4.81
CA ASP A 458 13.93 5.36 -5.98
C ASP A 458 12.83 5.02 -6.96
N TRP A 459 11.82 5.86 -6.98
CA TRP A 459 10.69 5.75 -7.90
C TRP A 459 10.58 6.99 -8.80
N GLY A 460 11.67 7.78 -8.88
CA GLY A 460 11.77 9.02 -9.64
C GLY A 460 11.36 10.28 -8.88
N GLN A 461 11.03 10.17 -7.60
CA GLN A 461 10.44 11.26 -6.79
C GLN A 461 11.35 12.47 -6.54
N ASP A 462 12.69 12.30 -6.58
CA ASP A 462 13.63 13.32 -6.12
C ASP A 462 14.06 14.31 -7.23
N LEU A 463 13.47 14.24 -8.43
CA LEU A 463 13.85 15.08 -9.58
C LEU A 463 13.68 16.58 -9.28
N ARG A 464 12.61 16.97 -8.57
CA ARG A 464 12.40 18.36 -8.13
C ARG A 464 13.52 18.85 -7.21
N ARG A 465 13.97 18.03 -6.27
CA ARG A 465 15.11 18.36 -5.39
C ARG A 465 16.40 18.48 -6.19
N LEU A 466 16.59 17.62 -7.20
CA LEU A 466 17.72 17.70 -8.13
C LEU A 466 17.75 19.04 -8.84
N SER A 467 16.66 19.44 -9.48
CA SER A 467 16.53 20.72 -10.19
C SER A 467 16.89 21.90 -9.29
N GLN A 468 16.31 21.95 -8.06
CA GLN A 468 16.59 23.00 -7.08
C GLN A 468 18.07 23.05 -6.67
N GLU A 469 18.70 21.89 -6.45
CA GLU A 469 20.10 21.82 -6.03
C GLU A 469 21.06 22.22 -7.15
N LEU A 470 20.79 21.78 -8.38
CA LEU A 470 21.59 22.18 -9.56
C LEU A 470 21.52 23.71 -9.80
N ALA A 471 20.32 24.30 -9.68
CA ALA A 471 20.12 25.74 -9.78
C ALA A 471 20.84 26.50 -8.65
N ARG A 472 20.72 26.02 -7.39
CA ARG A 472 21.39 26.62 -6.22
C ARG A 472 22.91 26.66 -6.37
N ARG A 473 23.50 25.61 -6.96
CA ARG A 473 24.95 25.53 -7.23
C ARG A 473 25.37 26.21 -8.51
N GLN A 474 24.44 26.71 -9.31
CA GLN A 474 24.69 27.31 -10.63
C GLN A 474 25.46 26.36 -11.55
N ILE A 475 25.14 25.08 -11.54
CA ILE A 475 25.79 24.07 -12.37
C ILE A 475 25.38 24.29 -13.82
N PRO A 476 26.34 24.51 -14.74
CA PRO A 476 26.03 24.94 -16.11
C PRO A 476 25.56 23.79 -17.01
N GLU A 477 26.05 22.58 -16.80
CA GLU A 477 25.76 21.39 -17.60
C GLU A 477 25.99 20.12 -16.75
N VAL A 478 25.21 19.06 -17.01
CA VAL A 478 25.38 17.77 -16.34
C VAL A 478 25.29 16.59 -17.33
N TYR A 479 26.00 15.52 -17.06
CA TYR A 479 25.65 14.20 -17.59
C TYR A 479 24.59 13.56 -16.68
N LEU A 480 23.53 13.04 -17.27
CA LEU A 480 22.36 12.58 -16.53
C LEU A 480 21.99 11.13 -16.88
N ALA A 481 22.05 10.24 -15.91
CA ALA A 481 21.36 8.96 -15.94
C ALA A 481 20.20 9.04 -14.94
N TYR A 482 18.96 8.98 -15.45
CA TYR A 482 17.74 9.08 -14.68
C TYR A 482 16.67 8.16 -15.27
N ARG A 483 16.06 7.35 -14.41
CA ARG A 483 14.94 6.46 -14.74
C ARG A 483 13.69 6.94 -14.01
N GLY A 484 12.74 7.45 -14.76
CA GLY A 484 11.47 7.95 -14.24
C GLY A 484 10.57 8.43 -15.36
N SER A 485 9.32 8.72 -15.05
CA SER A 485 8.27 9.11 -15.98
C SER A 485 8.10 10.63 -16.14
N ALA A 486 8.94 11.46 -15.49
CA ALA A 486 8.86 12.92 -15.59
C ALA A 486 9.31 13.45 -16.96
N ASP A 487 8.81 14.61 -17.37
CA ASP A 487 9.32 15.33 -18.55
C ASP A 487 10.53 16.18 -18.16
N LEU A 488 11.73 15.65 -18.41
CA LEU A 488 12.98 16.30 -18.08
C LEU A 488 13.15 17.68 -18.73
N THR A 489 12.48 17.94 -19.86
CA THR A 489 12.56 19.24 -20.56
C THR A 489 11.78 20.34 -19.83
N ARG A 490 10.88 19.97 -18.93
CA ARG A 490 10.01 20.86 -18.15
C ARG A 490 10.42 21.00 -16.68
N GLU A 491 11.38 20.21 -16.22
CA GLU A 491 11.81 20.17 -14.81
C GLU A 491 12.89 21.21 -14.47
N HIS A 492 13.07 22.23 -15.30
CA HIS A 492 14.04 23.34 -15.07
C HIS A 492 15.46 22.86 -14.77
N LEU A 493 15.87 21.75 -15.40
CA LEU A 493 17.26 21.26 -15.33
C LEU A 493 18.18 22.15 -16.18
N PRO A 494 19.48 22.30 -15.82
CA PRO A 494 20.45 22.86 -16.72
C PRO A 494 20.58 22.00 -17.99
N PRO A 495 21.23 22.48 -19.04
CA PRO A 495 21.59 21.65 -20.19
C PRO A 495 22.16 20.30 -19.72
N TYR A 496 21.64 19.21 -20.27
CA TYR A 496 22.09 17.89 -19.89
C TYR A 496 22.36 16.99 -21.08
N LYS A 497 23.31 16.06 -20.90
CA LYS A 497 23.62 14.99 -21.84
C LYS A 497 23.25 13.65 -21.22
N PRO A 498 22.51 12.79 -21.91
CA PRO A 498 22.26 11.43 -21.40
C PRO A 498 23.59 10.72 -21.13
N LEU A 499 23.73 10.12 -19.96
CA LEU A 499 24.86 9.28 -19.62
C LEU A 499 24.52 7.82 -19.95
N ALA A 500 25.18 7.26 -20.96
CA ALA A 500 24.98 5.88 -21.33
C ALA A 500 25.74 4.92 -20.37
N PRO A 501 25.24 3.67 -20.17
CA PRO A 501 25.99 2.65 -19.45
C PRO A 501 27.42 2.47 -20.02
N ASN A 502 28.40 2.29 -19.13
CA ASN A 502 29.83 2.16 -19.43
C ASN A 502 30.50 3.40 -20.07
N GLN A 503 29.79 4.50 -20.22
CA GLN A 503 30.35 5.77 -20.73
C GLN A 503 31.08 6.49 -19.60
N GLN A 504 32.42 6.56 -19.66
CA GLN A 504 33.21 7.36 -18.72
C GLN A 504 33.30 8.80 -19.20
N VAL A 505 32.89 9.72 -18.32
CA VAL A 505 32.88 11.17 -18.60
C VAL A 505 33.53 11.95 -17.46
N THR A 506 33.85 13.21 -17.69
CA THR A 506 34.29 14.17 -16.67
C THR A 506 33.32 15.33 -16.56
N GLY A 507 33.40 16.11 -15.48
CA GLY A 507 32.47 17.19 -15.18
C GLY A 507 31.39 16.74 -14.18
N TRP A 508 30.25 17.40 -14.21
CA TRP A 508 29.12 17.08 -13.34
C TRP A 508 28.33 15.90 -13.86
N ILE A 509 28.07 14.94 -12.98
CA ILE A 509 27.35 13.69 -13.29
C ILE A 509 26.25 13.51 -12.27
N VAL A 510 25.05 13.25 -12.75
CA VAL A 510 23.87 12.89 -11.96
C VAL A 510 23.52 11.44 -12.25
N LEU A 511 23.39 10.64 -11.20
CA LEU A 511 23.06 9.23 -11.31
C LEU A 511 22.01 8.87 -10.26
N ASP A 512 20.87 8.37 -10.71
CA ASP A 512 19.86 7.82 -9.81
C ASP A 512 20.19 6.38 -9.35
N MET A 513 19.63 5.97 -8.22
CA MET A 513 19.91 4.67 -7.63
C MET A 513 19.34 3.52 -8.46
N LEU A 514 18.22 3.73 -9.12
CA LEU A 514 17.60 2.71 -9.97
C LEU A 514 18.50 2.44 -11.21
N SER A 515 18.99 3.49 -11.87
CA SER A 515 19.98 3.34 -12.97
C SER A 515 21.25 2.65 -12.49
N LEU A 516 21.79 3.05 -11.34
CA LEU A 516 23.02 2.47 -10.80
C LEU A 516 22.88 0.96 -10.60
N LYS A 517 21.75 0.49 -10.06
CA LYS A 517 21.59 -0.90 -9.60
C LYS A 517 21.03 -1.86 -10.67
N GLU A 518 20.21 -1.34 -11.58
CA GLU A 518 19.54 -2.16 -12.60
C GLU A 518 20.14 -2.04 -14.00
N SER A 519 21.30 -1.40 -14.14
CA SER A 519 21.99 -1.23 -15.43
C SER A 519 22.97 -2.35 -15.79
N ASN A 520 22.92 -3.47 -15.09
CA ASN A 520 23.87 -4.58 -15.26
C ASN A 520 25.32 -4.09 -15.19
N HIS A 521 25.69 -3.44 -14.07
CA HIS A 521 27.02 -2.90 -13.77
C HIS A 521 27.48 -1.73 -14.68
N GLY A 522 26.59 -1.16 -15.51
CA GLY A 522 26.94 -0.12 -16.45
C GLY A 522 27.47 1.19 -15.85
N TYR A 523 27.20 1.44 -14.57
CA TYR A 523 27.67 2.62 -13.85
C TYR A 523 28.62 2.32 -12.68
N ASP A 524 29.08 1.07 -12.54
CA ASP A 524 29.96 0.65 -11.42
C ASP A 524 31.29 1.40 -11.39
N TRP A 525 31.73 1.94 -12.53
CA TRP A 525 32.93 2.76 -12.57
C TRP A 525 32.82 4.03 -11.69
N LEU A 526 31.59 4.54 -11.43
CA LEU A 526 31.36 5.65 -10.50
C LEU A 526 31.50 5.25 -9.03
N LEU A 527 31.40 3.98 -8.68
CA LEU A 527 31.59 3.50 -7.30
C LEU A 527 33.01 3.70 -6.79
N ASN A 528 34.00 3.95 -7.69
CA ASN A 528 35.36 4.32 -7.33
C ASN A 528 35.50 5.77 -6.89
N TYR A 529 34.44 6.58 -7.01
CA TYR A 529 34.42 7.99 -6.66
C TYR A 529 33.40 8.24 -5.55
N GLN A 530 33.65 9.25 -4.73
CA GLN A 530 32.68 9.68 -3.73
C GLN A 530 31.74 10.72 -4.37
N PRO A 531 30.40 10.59 -4.21
CA PRO A 531 29.52 11.63 -4.64
C PRO A 531 29.75 12.91 -3.83
N GLN A 532 29.66 14.06 -4.49
CA GLN A 532 29.71 15.36 -3.82
C GLN A 532 28.52 15.55 -2.87
N GLN A 533 27.40 14.96 -3.24
CA GLN A 533 26.18 15.01 -2.44
C GLN A 533 25.19 13.93 -2.89
N ARG A 534 24.45 13.38 -1.93
CA ARG A 534 23.20 12.65 -2.21
C ARG A 534 22.03 13.63 -2.11
N ILE A 535 21.25 13.72 -3.17
CA ILE A 535 20.06 14.57 -3.27
C ILE A 535 18.84 13.73 -2.94
N GLY A 536 18.07 14.19 -1.95
CA GLY A 536 17.03 13.36 -1.36
C GLY A 536 17.59 12.05 -0.81
N LYS A 537 17.05 10.94 -1.27
CA LYS A 537 17.50 9.59 -0.91
C LYS A 537 17.96 8.77 -2.13
N SER A 538 17.65 9.24 -3.35
CA SER A 538 17.69 8.41 -4.55
C SER A 538 18.66 8.89 -5.63
N ILE A 539 19.28 10.08 -5.53
CA ILE A 539 20.12 10.61 -6.60
C ILE A 539 21.50 11.01 -6.05
N ASP A 540 22.56 10.53 -6.68
CA ASP A 540 23.93 10.94 -6.39
C ASP A 540 24.43 11.96 -7.41
N LEU A 541 25.04 13.05 -6.92
CA LEU A 541 25.69 14.09 -7.69
C LEU A 541 27.20 13.96 -7.55
N TYR A 542 27.89 13.74 -8.66
CA TYR A 542 29.37 13.64 -8.73
C TYR A 542 29.96 14.84 -9.47
N TYR A 543 31.21 15.12 -9.18
CA TYR A 543 32.05 15.97 -10.00
C TYR A 543 33.41 15.31 -10.22
N LEU A 544 33.73 15.04 -11.49
CA LEU A 544 35.01 14.45 -11.89
C LEU A 544 35.80 15.53 -12.68
N PRO A 545 36.97 15.97 -12.18
CA PRO A 545 37.74 16.99 -12.85
C PRO A 545 38.18 16.51 -14.24
N PRO A 546 38.29 17.42 -15.22
CA PRO A 546 38.92 17.11 -16.51
C PRO A 546 40.32 16.54 -16.30
N ARG A 547 40.68 15.52 -17.06
CA ARG A 547 42.02 14.92 -17.04
C ARG A 547 43.01 15.82 -17.71
#